data_d1dce05e04d7c70d91867b459c51579f
#
_entry.id   d1dce05e04d7c70d91867b459c51579f
#
_cell.length_a   1.000
_cell.length_b   1.000
_cell.length_c   1.000
_cell.angle_alpha   90.00
_cell.angle_beta   90.00
_cell.angle_gamma   90.00
#
_symmetry.space_group_name_H-M   'P 1'
#
loop_
_entity.id
_entity.type
_entity.pdbx_description
1 polymer ?
#
loop_
_entity_poly.entity_id
_entity_poly.type
_entity_poly.pdbx_seq_one_letter_code
_entity_poly.pdbx_strand_id
1 'polypeptide(L)'
;AANAADSTKAMRINVLLISIVMIVIGVLLAFLMPKPKNTEAATNDTLLDSIKAMGVAFKCPITYLLAGMIFCGSMCLASTTYFAPYLQNICGLPVKIGVLYSNYSKIVTQLIAASAAGILATKLKRSTKPMIVAGVVGAGLYIVMEILPASTAVMWPMLVVMTVALMMIYVFRALYYATVDEEGTPKNIVGSVIGISSLIGFIPDTFYTSLCGK
;
A
#
# COMPACT_ATOMS: atom_id res chain seq x y z
N ALA A 1 -28.50 16.42 -17.73
CA ALA A 1 -27.88 17.66 -17.21
C ALA A 1 -27.96 17.73 -15.67
N ALA A 2 -29.09 17.38 -15.03
CA ALA A 2 -29.27 17.40 -13.57
C ALA A 2 -28.28 16.44 -12.84
N ASN A 3 -28.11 15.20 -13.32
CA ASN A 3 -27.19 14.23 -12.73
C ASN A 3 -25.70 14.64 -12.79
N ALA A 4 -25.30 15.41 -13.78
CA ALA A 4 -23.93 15.89 -13.90
C ALA A 4 -23.62 17.02 -12.90
N ALA A 5 -24.60 17.89 -12.62
CA ALA A 5 -24.46 18.97 -11.64
C ALA A 5 -24.40 18.41 -10.20
N ASP A 6 -25.16 17.34 -9.90
CA ASP A 6 -25.13 16.69 -8.58
C ASP A 6 -23.85 15.90 -8.35
N SER A 7 -23.31 15.25 -9.39
CA SER A 7 -22.01 14.56 -9.28
C SER A 7 -20.84 15.54 -9.08
N THR A 8 -20.86 16.70 -9.70
CA THR A 8 -19.84 17.75 -9.50
C THR A 8 -19.93 18.38 -8.11
N LYS A 9 -21.13 18.55 -7.56
CA LYS A 9 -21.30 19.03 -6.17
C LYS A 9 -20.78 17.99 -5.18
N ALA A 10 -21.14 16.71 -5.37
CA ALA A 10 -20.66 15.62 -4.51
C ALA A 10 -19.13 15.50 -4.53
N MET A 11 -18.50 15.66 -5.70
CA MET A 11 -17.05 15.66 -5.84
C MET A 11 -16.40 16.84 -5.11
N ARG A 12 -16.95 18.06 -5.25
CA ARG A 12 -16.45 19.24 -4.54
C ARG A 12 -16.55 19.09 -3.01
N ILE A 13 -17.65 18.58 -2.52
CA ILE A 13 -17.86 18.32 -1.08
C ILE A 13 -16.84 17.30 -0.58
N ASN A 14 -16.59 16.22 -1.31
CA ASN A 14 -15.60 15.21 -0.95
C ASN A 14 -14.18 15.81 -0.89
N VAL A 15 -13.79 16.58 -1.88
CA VAL A 15 -12.47 17.23 -1.91
C VAL A 15 -12.30 18.20 -0.75
N LEU A 16 -13.31 19.02 -0.45
CA LEU A 16 -13.29 19.94 0.69
C LEU A 16 -13.20 19.18 2.02
N LEU A 17 -13.95 18.10 2.18
CA LEU A 17 -13.96 17.29 3.39
C LEU A 17 -12.58 16.65 3.64
N ILE A 18 -11.98 16.06 2.60
CA ILE A 18 -10.64 15.50 2.68
C ILE A 18 -9.59 16.58 3.00
N SER A 19 -9.70 17.75 2.38
CA SER A 19 -8.78 18.87 2.64
C SER A 19 -8.86 19.34 4.09
N ILE A 20 -10.06 19.48 4.65
CA ILE A 20 -10.26 19.85 6.05
C ILE A 20 -9.66 18.79 6.97
N VAL A 21 -9.92 17.50 6.71
CA VAL A 21 -9.36 16.39 7.52
C VAL A 21 -7.83 16.41 7.47
N MET A 22 -7.22 16.64 6.31
CA MET A 22 -5.75 16.73 6.18
C MET A 22 -5.18 17.90 6.96
N ILE A 23 -5.83 19.07 6.92
CA ILE A 23 -5.41 20.25 7.71
C ILE A 23 -5.50 19.95 9.19
N VAL A 24 -6.63 19.38 9.66
CA VAL A 24 -6.83 19.03 11.08
C VAL A 24 -5.76 18.03 11.55
N ILE A 25 -5.47 16.99 10.76
CA ILE A 25 -4.42 16.02 11.08
C ILE A 25 -3.04 16.71 11.12
N GLY A 26 -2.74 17.57 10.15
CA GLY A 26 -1.48 18.33 10.13
C GLY A 26 -1.30 19.21 11.37
N VAL A 27 -2.34 19.92 11.76
CA VAL A 27 -2.35 20.76 12.99
C VAL A 27 -2.20 19.89 14.24
N LEU A 28 -2.96 18.79 14.34
CA LEU A 28 -2.85 17.84 15.46
C LEU A 28 -1.42 17.26 15.57
N LEU A 29 -0.81 16.86 14.48
CA LEU A 29 0.57 16.37 14.47
C LEU A 29 1.55 17.45 14.92
N ALA A 30 1.39 18.69 14.47
CA ALA A 30 2.24 19.82 14.88
C ALA A 30 2.18 20.10 16.38
N PHE A 31 1.01 19.89 17.01
CA PHE A 31 0.83 20.13 18.46
C PHE A 31 1.14 18.89 19.32
N LEU A 32 0.82 17.67 18.85
CA LEU A 32 1.00 16.45 19.64
C LEU A 32 2.39 15.81 19.47
N MET A 33 3.11 16.11 18.37
CA MET A 33 4.43 15.54 18.20
C MET A 33 5.42 16.18 19.18
N PRO A 34 5.97 15.44 20.15
CA PRO A 34 6.95 15.98 21.05
C PRO A 34 8.18 16.41 20.25
N LYS A 35 8.68 17.61 20.52
CA LYS A 35 9.92 18.07 19.90
C LYS A 35 11.02 17.02 20.18
N PRO A 36 11.78 16.58 19.19
CA PRO A 36 12.85 15.61 19.39
C PRO A 36 13.82 16.15 20.44
N LYS A 37 13.99 15.40 21.54
CA LYS A 37 14.81 15.80 22.69
C LYS A 37 16.31 15.92 22.41
N ASN A 38 16.79 15.44 21.26
CA ASN A 38 18.19 15.49 20.88
C ASN A 38 18.31 15.88 19.41
N THR A 39 18.22 17.18 19.15
CA THR A 39 18.47 17.75 17.82
C THR A 39 19.97 18.14 17.64
N GLU A 40 20.86 17.66 18.52
CA GLU A 40 22.30 17.94 18.35
C GLU A 40 22.91 17.25 17.11
N ALA A 41 22.26 16.20 16.56
CA ALA A 41 22.68 15.58 15.32
C ALA A 41 22.04 16.19 14.05
N ALA A 42 21.01 17.00 14.18
CA ALA A 42 20.24 17.52 13.03
C ALA A 42 20.56 18.99 12.68
N THR A 43 21.33 19.68 13.53
CA THR A 43 21.58 21.13 13.35
C THR A 43 22.78 21.47 12.46
N ASN A 44 23.57 20.48 12.03
CA ASN A 44 24.70 20.68 11.13
C ASN A 44 24.63 19.87 9.83
N ASP A 45 23.53 19.15 9.56
CA ASP A 45 23.36 18.47 8.28
C ASP A 45 23.09 19.52 7.18
N THR A 46 24.16 19.90 6.53
CA THR A 46 24.12 20.72 5.32
C THR A 46 23.40 19.92 4.23
N LEU A 47 22.69 20.60 3.30
CA LEU A 47 22.11 19.97 2.10
C LEU A 47 23.08 19.00 1.41
N LEU A 48 24.39 19.32 1.47
CA LEU A 48 25.47 18.46 0.96
C LEU A 48 25.56 17.11 1.68
N ASP A 49 25.32 17.05 2.97
CA ASP A 49 25.39 15.80 3.73
C ASP A 49 24.18 14.92 3.45
N SER A 50 23.02 15.54 3.23
CA SER A 50 21.81 14.83 2.75
C SER A 50 22.03 14.26 1.36
N ILE A 51 22.66 14.98 0.44
CA ILE A 51 23.00 14.51 -0.91
C ILE A 51 24.04 13.36 -0.83
N LYS A 52 25.04 13.47 0.04
CA LYS A 52 26.00 12.38 0.27
C LYS A 52 25.32 11.13 0.84
N ALA A 53 24.40 11.29 1.80
CA ALA A 53 23.61 10.19 2.35
C ALA A 53 22.78 9.49 1.27
N MET A 54 22.17 10.26 0.34
CA MET A 54 21.49 9.69 -0.84
C MET A 54 22.48 8.91 -1.74
N GLY A 55 23.68 9.44 -1.99
CA GLY A 55 24.71 8.75 -2.77
C GLY A 55 25.17 7.43 -2.14
N VAL A 56 25.24 7.37 -0.80
CA VAL A 56 25.55 6.13 -0.06
C VAL A 56 24.37 5.17 -0.14
N ALA A 57 23.14 5.65 0.03
CA ALA A 57 21.94 4.84 -0.06
C ALA A 57 21.77 4.19 -1.44
N PHE A 58 22.13 4.88 -2.53
CA PHE A 58 22.15 4.31 -3.88
C PHE A 58 23.14 3.14 -4.04
N LYS A 59 24.22 3.09 -3.29
CA LYS A 59 25.20 1.99 -3.32
C LYS A 59 24.80 0.83 -2.40
N CYS A 60 23.81 1.02 -1.56
CA CYS A 60 23.37 0.03 -0.58
C CYS A 60 22.46 -1.03 -1.26
N PRO A 61 22.78 -2.34 -1.20
CA PRO A 61 21.98 -3.39 -1.82
C PRO A 61 20.56 -3.47 -1.23
N ILE A 62 20.37 -3.11 0.04
CA ILE A 62 19.08 -3.07 0.73
C ILE A 62 18.12 -2.11 0.01
N THR A 63 18.60 -1.01 -0.55
CA THR A 63 17.77 -0.05 -1.32
C THR A 63 17.08 -0.72 -2.49
N TYR A 64 17.80 -1.54 -3.24
CA TYR A 64 17.24 -2.24 -4.42
C TYR A 64 16.33 -3.40 -4.03
N LEU A 65 16.66 -4.12 -2.97
CA LEU A 65 15.79 -5.16 -2.44
C LEU A 65 14.46 -4.57 -1.95
N LEU A 66 14.51 -3.50 -1.19
CA LEU A 66 13.32 -2.79 -0.72
C LEU A 66 12.53 -2.20 -1.90
N ALA A 67 13.21 -1.58 -2.87
CA ALA A 67 12.58 -1.07 -4.08
C ALA A 67 11.86 -2.16 -4.86
N GLY A 68 12.47 -3.34 -5.02
CA GLY A 68 11.83 -4.49 -5.66
C GLY A 68 10.61 -5.00 -4.90
N MET A 69 10.68 -5.06 -3.57
CA MET A 69 9.53 -5.42 -2.73
C MET A 69 8.39 -4.42 -2.86
N ILE A 70 8.67 -3.13 -2.81
CA ILE A 70 7.66 -2.08 -2.98
C ILE A 70 7.08 -2.14 -4.40
N PHE A 71 7.91 -2.34 -5.41
CA PHE A 71 7.51 -2.45 -6.81
C PHE A 71 6.52 -3.61 -7.03
N CYS A 72 6.85 -4.82 -6.56
CA CYS A 72 5.95 -5.96 -6.63
C CYS A 72 4.65 -5.73 -5.84
N GLY A 73 4.76 -5.17 -4.64
CA GLY A 73 3.61 -4.84 -3.79
C GLY A 73 2.69 -3.80 -4.44
N SER A 74 3.22 -2.77 -5.09
CA SER A 74 2.42 -1.77 -5.81
C SER A 74 1.76 -2.33 -7.06
N MET A 75 2.44 -3.20 -7.82
CA MET A 75 1.79 -3.91 -8.94
C MET A 75 0.60 -4.75 -8.48
N CYS A 76 0.78 -5.54 -7.42
CA CYS A 76 -0.31 -6.33 -6.85
C CYS A 76 -1.45 -5.44 -6.32
N LEU A 77 -1.14 -4.31 -5.69
CA LEU A 77 -2.17 -3.38 -5.23
C LEU A 77 -2.91 -2.71 -6.39
N ALA A 78 -2.21 -2.28 -7.43
CA ALA A 78 -2.81 -1.68 -8.62
C ALA A 78 -3.78 -2.65 -9.30
N SER A 79 -3.47 -3.95 -9.33
CA SER A 79 -4.35 -4.99 -9.88
C SER A 79 -5.70 -5.09 -9.16
N THR A 80 -5.76 -4.74 -7.87
CA THR A 80 -7.00 -4.80 -7.09
C THR A 80 -8.08 -3.83 -7.57
N THR A 81 -7.72 -2.82 -8.36
CA THR A 81 -8.70 -1.90 -8.97
C THR A 81 -9.62 -2.60 -9.96
N TYR A 82 -9.16 -3.71 -10.53
CA TYR A 82 -9.93 -4.52 -11.49
C TYR A 82 -10.82 -5.58 -10.82
N PHE A 83 -10.69 -5.82 -9.51
CA PHE A 83 -11.46 -6.85 -8.81
C PHE A 83 -12.97 -6.58 -8.86
N ALA A 84 -13.39 -5.37 -8.54
CA ALA A 84 -14.81 -5.02 -8.55
C ALA A 84 -15.42 -5.04 -9.97
N PRO A 85 -14.79 -4.45 -10.99
CA PRO A 85 -15.25 -4.58 -12.38
C PRO A 85 -15.31 -6.05 -12.86
N TYR A 86 -14.32 -6.86 -12.51
CA TYR A 86 -14.33 -8.29 -12.86
C TYR A 86 -15.51 -9.02 -12.24
N LEU A 87 -15.74 -8.83 -10.94
CA LEU A 87 -16.86 -9.45 -10.24
C LEU A 87 -18.22 -9.00 -10.80
N GLN A 88 -18.36 -7.72 -11.21
CA GLN A 88 -19.60 -7.20 -11.77
C GLN A 88 -19.85 -7.70 -13.20
N ASN A 89 -18.85 -7.60 -14.08
CA ASN A 89 -19.03 -7.85 -15.51
C ASN A 89 -18.98 -9.33 -15.88
N ILE A 90 -18.21 -10.13 -15.12
CA ILE A 90 -17.95 -11.53 -15.44
C ILE A 90 -18.71 -12.47 -14.50
N CYS A 91 -18.63 -12.22 -13.20
CA CYS A 91 -19.28 -13.07 -12.20
C CYS A 91 -20.74 -12.67 -11.93
N GLY A 92 -21.24 -11.56 -12.51
CA GLY A 92 -22.63 -11.13 -12.36
C GLY A 92 -22.95 -10.52 -10.99
N LEU A 93 -21.98 -9.97 -10.28
CA LEU A 93 -22.20 -9.34 -8.97
C LEU A 93 -23.10 -8.10 -9.14
N PRO A 94 -24.18 -7.95 -8.35
CA PRO A 94 -25.02 -6.75 -8.40
C PRO A 94 -24.21 -5.47 -8.21
N VAL A 95 -24.46 -4.46 -9.03
CA VAL A 95 -23.73 -3.18 -9.05
C VAL A 95 -23.64 -2.55 -7.67
N LYS A 96 -24.73 -2.58 -6.89
CA LYS A 96 -24.75 -2.05 -5.51
C LYS A 96 -23.71 -2.73 -4.62
N ILE A 97 -23.61 -4.05 -4.68
CA ILE A 97 -22.64 -4.83 -3.88
C ILE A 97 -21.22 -4.56 -4.38
N GLY A 98 -21.02 -4.49 -5.70
CA GLY A 98 -19.72 -4.19 -6.30
C GLY A 98 -19.17 -2.81 -5.90
N VAL A 99 -20.02 -1.78 -5.85
CA VAL A 99 -19.64 -0.44 -5.38
C VAL A 99 -19.29 -0.46 -3.89
N LEU A 100 -20.07 -1.14 -3.06
CA LEU A 100 -19.77 -1.32 -1.65
C LEU A 100 -18.46 -2.08 -1.47
N TYR A 101 -18.26 -3.16 -2.20
CA TYR A 101 -17.00 -3.93 -2.18
C TYR A 101 -15.80 -3.07 -2.56
N SER A 102 -15.89 -2.30 -3.63
CA SER A 102 -14.80 -1.42 -4.08
C SER A 102 -14.38 -0.39 -3.03
N ASN A 103 -15.35 0.19 -2.31
CA ASN A 103 -15.09 1.25 -1.34
C ASN A 103 -14.70 0.72 0.04
N TYR A 104 -15.43 -0.27 0.56
CA TYR A 104 -15.25 -0.72 1.94
C TYR A 104 -14.23 -1.84 2.09
N SER A 105 -14.06 -2.72 1.09
CA SER A 105 -13.12 -3.83 1.19
C SER A 105 -11.69 -3.35 1.44
N LYS A 106 -11.25 -2.30 0.75
CA LYS A 106 -9.90 -1.74 0.91
C LYS A 106 -9.67 -1.21 2.32
N ILE A 107 -10.62 -0.44 2.86
CA ILE A 107 -10.47 0.17 4.20
C ILE A 107 -10.50 -0.90 5.29
N VAL A 108 -11.49 -1.80 5.24
CA VAL A 108 -11.67 -2.84 6.26
C VAL A 108 -10.52 -3.85 6.23
N THR A 109 -10.16 -4.34 5.04
CA THR A 109 -9.04 -5.28 4.91
C THR A 109 -7.70 -4.65 5.27
N GLN A 110 -7.46 -3.39 4.94
CA GLN A 110 -6.25 -2.67 5.32
C GLN A 110 -6.13 -2.56 6.84
N LEU A 111 -7.22 -2.19 7.52
CA LEU A 111 -7.22 -2.04 8.98
C LEU A 111 -6.94 -3.38 9.68
N ILE A 112 -7.64 -4.45 9.26
CA ILE A 112 -7.45 -5.80 9.82
C ILE A 112 -6.04 -6.32 9.49
N ALA A 113 -5.60 -6.20 8.25
CA ALA A 113 -4.33 -6.70 7.80
C ALA A 113 -3.14 -6.00 8.48
N ALA A 114 -3.19 -4.67 8.61
CA ALA A 114 -2.14 -3.90 9.27
C ALA A 114 -2.03 -4.28 10.76
N SER A 115 -3.16 -4.43 11.44
CA SER A 115 -3.20 -4.87 12.83
C SER A 115 -2.66 -6.29 13.00
N ALA A 116 -3.09 -7.21 12.15
CA ALA A 116 -2.61 -8.59 12.15
C ALA A 116 -1.11 -8.67 11.86
N ALA A 117 -0.63 -7.89 10.88
CA ALA A 117 0.79 -7.82 10.51
C ALA A 117 1.66 -7.36 11.69
N GLY A 118 1.24 -6.31 12.39
CA GLY A 118 1.94 -5.81 13.58
C GLY A 118 2.02 -6.86 14.71
N ILE A 119 0.89 -7.53 15.00
CA ILE A 119 0.86 -8.61 16.00
C ILE A 119 1.76 -9.78 15.59
N LEU A 120 1.72 -10.20 14.33
CA LEU A 120 2.56 -11.29 13.83
C LEU A 120 4.05 -10.93 13.89
N ALA A 121 4.42 -9.74 13.46
CA ALA A 121 5.80 -9.25 13.51
C ALA A 121 6.34 -9.25 14.94
N THR A 122 5.54 -8.77 15.89
CA THR A 122 5.90 -8.74 17.31
C THR A 122 6.06 -10.16 17.89
N LYS A 123 5.14 -11.07 17.59
CA LYS A 123 5.21 -12.47 18.06
C LYS A 123 6.39 -13.24 17.47
N LEU A 124 6.68 -13.04 16.20
CA LEU A 124 7.77 -13.71 15.48
C LEU A 124 9.12 -13.03 15.67
N LYS A 125 9.15 -11.87 16.32
CA LYS A 125 10.34 -11.01 16.52
C LYS A 125 11.10 -10.70 15.21
N ARG A 126 10.44 -10.83 14.06
CA ARG A 126 10.94 -10.55 12.72
C ARG A 126 9.79 -10.25 11.78
N SER A 127 9.88 -9.15 11.03
CA SER A 127 8.87 -8.77 10.02
C SER A 127 9.03 -9.55 8.71
N THR A 128 10.23 -10.02 8.43
CA THR A 128 10.55 -10.76 7.19
C THR A 128 9.74 -12.06 7.04
N LYS A 129 9.56 -12.83 8.13
CA LYS A 129 8.82 -14.11 8.08
C LYS A 129 7.36 -13.96 7.68
N PRO A 130 6.54 -13.14 8.37
CA PRO A 130 5.14 -12.95 7.98
C PRO A 130 5.00 -12.29 6.61
N MET A 131 5.97 -11.48 6.18
CA MET A 131 6.00 -10.89 4.85
C MET A 131 6.18 -11.95 3.76
N ILE A 132 7.11 -12.90 3.93
CA ILE A 132 7.31 -14.03 2.98
C ILE A 132 6.05 -14.88 2.90
N VAL A 133 5.45 -15.21 4.03
CA VAL A 133 4.19 -15.98 4.07
C VAL A 133 3.08 -15.25 3.32
N ALA A 134 2.92 -13.95 3.57
CA ALA A 134 1.91 -13.14 2.87
C ALA A 134 2.17 -13.10 1.35
N GLY A 135 3.44 -12.99 0.93
CA GLY A 135 3.82 -13.01 -0.47
C GLY A 135 3.51 -14.35 -1.15
N VAL A 136 3.90 -15.47 -0.52
CA VAL A 136 3.67 -16.83 -1.08
C VAL A 136 2.18 -17.16 -1.12
N VAL A 137 1.44 -16.89 -0.04
CA VAL A 137 -0.01 -17.11 0.01
C VAL A 137 -0.72 -16.20 -0.98
N GLY A 138 -0.32 -14.92 -1.07
CA GLY A 138 -0.86 -13.97 -2.05
C GLY A 138 -0.66 -14.48 -3.48
N ALA A 139 0.55 -14.90 -3.84
CA ALA A 139 0.83 -15.46 -5.17
C ALA A 139 -0.01 -16.72 -5.46
N GLY A 140 -0.15 -17.61 -4.48
CA GLY A 140 -1.01 -18.78 -4.60
C GLY A 140 -2.48 -18.42 -4.87
N LEU A 141 -3.00 -17.39 -4.20
CA LEU A 141 -4.36 -16.91 -4.41
C LEU A 141 -4.57 -16.30 -5.80
N TYR A 142 -3.57 -15.60 -6.37
CA TYR A 142 -3.64 -15.13 -7.75
C TYR A 142 -3.68 -16.30 -8.76
N ILE A 143 -2.92 -17.37 -8.51
CA ILE A 143 -2.98 -18.59 -9.32
C ILE A 143 -4.38 -19.23 -9.21
N VAL A 144 -4.95 -19.28 -8.01
CA VAL A 144 -6.31 -19.80 -7.81
C VAL A 144 -7.35 -18.95 -8.57
N MET A 145 -7.21 -17.62 -8.60
CA MET A 145 -8.09 -16.75 -9.39
C MET A 145 -8.03 -17.08 -10.89
N GLU A 146 -6.86 -17.43 -11.41
CA GLU A 146 -6.68 -17.77 -12.83
C GLU A 146 -7.32 -19.13 -13.19
N ILE A 147 -7.26 -20.09 -12.25
CA ILE A 147 -7.81 -21.44 -12.47
C ILE A 147 -9.34 -21.46 -12.31
N LEU A 148 -9.91 -20.57 -11.50
CA LEU A 148 -11.35 -20.52 -11.28
C LEU A 148 -12.10 -20.13 -12.56
N PRO A 149 -13.14 -20.90 -12.95
CA PRO A 149 -13.91 -20.57 -14.16
C PRO A 149 -14.62 -19.23 -14.01
N ALA A 150 -14.60 -18.44 -15.07
CA ALA A 150 -15.29 -17.15 -15.15
C ALA A 150 -16.80 -17.36 -15.31
N SER A 151 -17.51 -17.70 -14.24
CA SER A 151 -18.94 -17.95 -14.25
C SER A 151 -19.64 -17.37 -13.02
N THR A 152 -20.95 -17.16 -13.14
CA THR A 152 -21.79 -16.67 -12.05
C THR A 152 -21.88 -17.64 -10.87
N ALA A 153 -21.68 -18.94 -11.11
CA ALA A 153 -21.70 -19.97 -10.07
C ALA A 153 -20.56 -19.82 -9.04
N VAL A 154 -19.42 -19.25 -9.46
CA VAL A 154 -18.23 -19.05 -8.59
C VAL A 154 -18.10 -17.64 -8.05
N MET A 155 -19.14 -16.81 -8.16
CA MET A 155 -19.14 -15.42 -7.70
C MET A 155 -18.72 -15.29 -6.23
N TRP A 156 -19.31 -16.06 -5.33
CA TRP A 156 -18.99 -15.99 -3.90
C TRP A 156 -17.59 -16.52 -3.54
N PRO A 157 -17.18 -17.70 -4.02
CA PRO A 157 -15.80 -18.15 -3.86
C PRO A 157 -14.79 -17.14 -4.40
N MET A 158 -15.00 -16.57 -5.58
CA MET A 158 -14.11 -15.58 -6.18
C MET A 158 -14.00 -14.32 -5.33
N LEU A 159 -15.12 -13.81 -4.80
CA LEU A 159 -15.14 -12.66 -3.90
C LEU A 159 -14.31 -12.92 -2.64
N VAL A 160 -14.42 -14.11 -2.05
CA VAL A 160 -13.64 -14.50 -0.86
C VAL A 160 -12.14 -14.57 -1.20
N VAL A 161 -11.77 -15.23 -2.29
CA VAL A 161 -10.38 -15.35 -2.74
C VAL A 161 -9.77 -13.98 -3.00
N MET A 162 -10.47 -13.07 -3.68
CA MET A 162 -10.03 -11.71 -3.93
C MET A 162 -9.86 -10.90 -2.64
N THR A 163 -10.78 -11.08 -1.67
CA THR A 163 -10.69 -10.38 -0.38
C THR A 163 -9.49 -10.86 0.43
N VAL A 164 -9.24 -12.18 0.46
CA VAL A 164 -8.09 -12.74 1.16
C VAL A 164 -6.78 -12.34 0.46
N ALA A 165 -6.74 -12.32 -0.88
CA ALA A 165 -5.58 -11.83 -1.62
C ALA A 165 -5.29 -10.35 -1.31
N LEU A 166 -6.32 -9.50 -1.28
CA LEU A 166 -6.20 -8.11 -0.86
C LEU A 166 -5.64 -7.98 0.57
N MET A 167 -6.09 -8.84 1.49
CA MET A 167 -5.58 -8.88 2.86
C MET A 167 -4.08 -9.24 2.89
N MET A 168 -3.63 -10.23 2.10
CA MET A 168 -2.21 -10.59 2.01
C MET A 168 -1.36 -9.46 1.45
N ILE A 169 -1.85 -8.73 0.44
CA ILE A 169 -1.16 -7.54 -0.10
C ILE A 169 -0.97 -6.48 0.99
N TYR A 170 -1.99 -6.21 1.82
CA TYR A 170 -1.88 -5.22 2.88
C TYR A 170 -0.97 -5.68 4.03
N VAL A 171 -0.94 -6.98 4.38
CA VAL A 171 0.04 -7.54 5.32
C VAL A 171 1.45 -7.33 4.80
N PHE A 172 1.70 -7.65 3.53
CA PHE A 172 2.98 -7.44 2.87
C PHE A 172 3.39 -5.95 2.92
N ARG A 173 2.46 -5.05 2.56
CA ARG A 173 2.68 -3.60 2.58
C ARG A 173 2.96 -3.02 3.95
N ALA A 174 2.34 -3.55 5.00
CA ALA A 174 2.54 -3.07 6.36
C ALA A 174 3.96 -3.38 6.88
N LEU A 175 4.62 -4.40 6.32
CA LEU A 175 5.86 -4.94 6.86
C LEU A 175 7.12 -4.56 6.09
N TYR A 176 7.04 -4.17 4.79
CA TYR A 176 8.25 -3.97 3.99
C TYR A 176 9.16 -2.86 4.53
N TYR A 177 8.64 -1.78 5.12
CA TYR A 177 9.47 -0.75 5.72
C TYR A 177 10.14 -1.20 7.03
N ALA A 178 9.50 -2.10 7.78
CA ALA A 178 10.07 -2.63 9.01
C ALA A 178 11.30 -3.50 8.77
N THR A 179 11.46 -4.06 7.57
CA THR A 179 12.65 -4.86 7.21
C THR A 179 13.93 -4.03 7.15
N VAL A 180 13.84 -2.72 6.88
CA VAL A 180 15.01 -1.82 6.81
C VAL A 180 15.70 -1.72 8.17
N ASP A 181 14.93 -1.62 9.24
CA ASP A 181 15.47 -1.56 10.60
C ASP A 181 16.01 -2.93 11.06
N GLU A 182 15.40 -4.03 10.61
CA GLU A 182 15.83 -5.39 10.95
C GLU A 182 17.16 -5.78 10.33
N GLU A 183 17.48 -5.26 9.15
CA GLU A 183 18.75 -5.50 8.45
C GLU A 183 19.91 -4.64 8.96
N GLY A 184 19.69 -3.85 10.02
CA GLY A 184 20.74 -3.07 10.67
C GLY A 184 21.24 -1.90 9.84
N THR A 185 20.41 -1.33 8.99
CA THR A 185 20.76 -0.15 8.19
C THR A 185 21.15 1.01 9.12
N PRO A 186 22.29 1.69 8.88
CA PRO A 186 22.72 2.81 9.70
C PRO A 186 21.64 3.90 9.75
N LYS A 187 21.29 4.36 10.94
CA LYS A 187 20.17 5.30 11.19
C LYS A 187 20.27 6.60 10.39
N ASN A 188 21.49 7.05 10.07
CA ASN A 188 21.74 8.27 9.30
C ASN A 188 21.35 8.16 7.82
N ILE A 189 21.23 6.95 7.25
CA ILE A 189 20.84 6.74 5.84
C ILE A 189 19.48 6.09 5.65
N VAL A 190 18.82 5.61 6.72
CA VAL A 190 17.51 4.94 6.65
C VAL A 190 16.49 5.77 5.89
N GLY A 191 16.39 7.06 6.17
CA GLY A 191 15.46 7.95 5.46
C GLY A 191 15.75 8.03 3.97
N SER A 192 17.03 8.10 3.57
CA SER A 192 17.44 8.12 2.16
C SER A 192 17.17 6.78 1.47
N VAL A 193 17.42 5.65 2.15
CA VAL A 193 17.10 4.31 1.64
C VAL A 193 15.61 4.17 1.38
N ILE A 194 14.76 4.52 2.34
CA ILE A 194 13.30 4.47 2.20
C ILE A 194 12.83 5.40 1.07
N GLY A 195 13.36 6.63 1.00
CA GLY A 195 12.97 7.60 -0.02
C GLY A 195 13.27 7.12 -1.43
N ILE A 196 14.50 6.65 -1.68
CA ILE A 196 14.92 6.14 -3.00
C ILE A 196 14.16 4.88 -3.37
N SER A 197 14.04 3.94 -2.42
CA SER A 197 13.30 2.69 -2.64
C SER A 197 11.83 2.94 -2.97
N SER A 198 11.20 3.93 -2.31
CA SER A 198 9.82 4.30 -2.58
C SER A 198 9.67 4.96 -3.95
N LEU A 199 10.63 5.83 -4.35
CA LEU A 199 10.61 6.46 -5.66
C LEU A 199 10.62 5.41 -6.79
N ILE A 200 11.49 4.41 -6.69
CA ILE A 200 11.58 3.32 -7.67
C ILE A 200 10.37 2.38 -7.54
N GLY A 201 9.99 2.06 -6.31
CA GLY A 201 8.96 1.07 -6.00
C GLY A 201 7.55 1.49 -6.41
N PHE A 202 7.24 2.79 -6.45
CA PHE A 202 5.93 3.29 -6.89
C PHE A 202 5.83 3.63 -8.38
N ILE A 203 6.89 3.40 -9.17
CA ILE A 203 6.83 3.54 -10.63
C ILE A 203 5.66 2.77 -11.27
N PRO A 204 5.32 1.54 -10.85
CA PRO A 204 4.19 0.81 -11.42
C PRO A 204 2.85 1.56 -11.37
N ASP A 205 2.61 2.36 -10.35
CA ASP A 205 1.35 3.11 -10.23
C ASP A 205 1.12 4.08 -11.41
N THR A 206 2.18 4.47 -12.12
CA THR A 206 2.10 5.37 -13.27
C THR A 206 1.73 4.67 -14.58
N PHE A 207 2.18 3.44 -14.79
CA PHE A 207 2.01 2.76 -16.08
C PHE A 207 1.07 1.56 -16.04
N TYR A 208 0.83 0.97 -14.86
CA TYR A 208 0.07 -0.27 -14.73
C TYR A 208 -1.35 -0.14 -15.28
N THR A 209 -2.06 0.94 -14.95
CA THR A 209 -3.41 1.17 -15.46
C THR A 209 -3.45 1.35 -16.98
N SER A 210 -2.42 1.97 -17.56
CA SER A 210 -2.30 2.13 -19.01
C SER A 210 -1.96 0.81 -19.70
N LEU A 211 -1.22 -0.08 -19.02
CA LEU A 211 -0.87 -1.40 -19.54
C LEU A 211 -2.07 -2.34 -19.55
N CYS A 212 -2.88 -2.34 -18.50
CA CYS A 212 -4.06 -3.21 -18.36
C CYS A 212 -5.32 -2.65 -19.00
N GLY A 213 -5.37 -1.37 -19.32
CA GLY A 213 -6.52 -0.68 -19.92
C GLY A 213 -6.57 -0.72 -21.45
N LYS A 214 -5.66 -1.43 -22.09
CA LYS A 214 -5.70 -1.77 -23.53
C LYS A 214 -6.29 -3.14 -23.71
#